data_8bfa54de3d40babba4c4d868b7e9f7a9
#
_entry.id   8bfa54de3d40babba4c4d868b7e9f7a9
#
_cell.length_a   1.000
_cell.length_b   1.000
_cell.length_c   1.000
_cell.angle_alpha   90.00
_cell.angle_beta   90.00
_cell.angle_gamma   90.00
#
_symmetry.space_group_name_H-M   'P 1'
#
loop_
_entity.id
_entity.type
_entity.pdbx_description
1 polymer ?
#
loop_
_entity_poly.entity_id
_entity_poly.type
_entity_poly.pdbx_seq_one_letter_code
_entity_poly.pdbx_strand_id
1 'polypeptide(L)'
;MSVSEMSFVKTGDARTFEPEPGMKRQVLSYSDQLMLVRHYFEQGWVGARHSHPHHQLVYVMSGAIRVDVDGRVFDVRAGDSFVVDGGVEHQASALEASEVLDVFTPVREDYRELVK
;
A
#
# COMPACT_ATOMS: atom_id res chain seq x y z
N MET A 1 -22.46 18.21 20.23
CA MET A 1 -21.72 16.92 20.23
C MET A 1 -21.45 16.51 18.79
N SER A 2 -20.23 16.25 18.48
CA SER A 2 -19.89 15.70 17.18
C SER A 2 -20.13 14.18 17.18
N VAL A 3 -20.67 13.67 16.09
CA VAL A 3 -20.78 12.24 15.87
C VAL A 3 -19.44 11.75 15.35
N SER A 4 -18.91 10.71 15.95
CA SER A 4 -17.71 10.06 15.43
C SER A 4 -17.99 9.56 14.02
N GLU A 5 -17.18 9.97 13.09
CA GLU A 5 -17.28 9.47 11.74
C GLU A 5 -16.72 8.05 11.66
N MET A 6 -17.35 7.23 10.86
CA MET A 6 -16.94 5.85 10.65
C MET A 6 -16.97 5.55 9.17
N SER A 7 -15.93 4.88 8.71
CA SER A 7 -15.89 4.34 7.36
C SER A 7 -15.88 2.82 7.44
N PHE A 8 -16.78 2.21 6.70
CA PHE A 8 -16.86 0.74 6.60
C PHE A 8 -16.92 0.36 5.13
N VAL A 9 -15.97 -0.46 4.69
CA VAL A 9 -15.87 -0.91 3.30
C VAL A 9 -15.86 -2.43 3.28
N LYS A 10 -16.81 -3.01 2.56
CA LYS A 10 -16.78 -4.44 2.26
C LYS A 10 -15.85 -4.66 1.08
N THR A 11 -14.96 -5.63 1.19
CA THR A 11 -13.97 -5.94 0.14
C THR A 11 -14.65 -6.14 -1.23
N GLY A 12 -15.78 -6.83 -1.26
CA GLY A 12 -16.49 -7.11 -2.51
C GLY A 12 -17.08 -5.88 -3.18
N ASP A 13 -17.28 -4.79 -2.43
CA ASP A 13 -17.82 -3.54 -2.95
C ASP A 13 -16.71 -2.56 -3.36
N ALA A 14 -15.47 -2.83 -2.96
CA ALA A 14 -14.34 -1.96 -3.27
C ALA A 14 -13.88 -2.21 -4.72
N ARG A 15 -13.78 -1.11 -5.47
CA ARG A 15 -13.32 -1.18 -6.85
C ARG A 15 -11.83 -1.56 -6.91
N THR A 16 -11.48 -2.46 -7.85
CA THR A 16 -10.09 -2.81 -8.13
C THR A 16 -9.59 -1.96 -9.30
N PHE A 17 -8.48 -1.27 -9.09
CA PHE A 17 -7.78 -0.51 -10.11
C PHE A 17 -6.55 -1.27 -10.57
N GLU A 18 -6.16 -1.12 -11.82
CA GLU A 18 -4.92 -1.65 -12.36
C GLU A 18 -4.10 -0.47 -12.92
N PRO A 19 -3.38 0.27 -12.02
CA PRO A 19 -2.64 1.48 -12.45
C PRO A 19 -1.53 1.20 -13.44
N GLU A 20 -0.99 -0.01 -13.41
CA GLU A 20 0.07 -0.45 -14.32
C GLU A 20 0.04 -1.97 -14.44
N PRO A 21 0.64 -2.53 -15.51
CA PRO A 21 0.69 -3.99 -15.67
C PRO A 21 1.35 -4.67 -14.48
N GLY A 22 0.71 -5.74 -13.99
CA GLY A 22 1.23 -6.55 -12.89
C GLY A 22 0.93 -6.02 -11.50
N MET A 23 0.22 -4.91 -11.37
CA MET A 23 -0.16 -4.36 -10.07
C MET A 23 -1.64 -3.99 -10.04
N LYS A 24 -2.34 -4.44 -8.99
CA LYS A 24 -3.72 -4.07 -8.74
C LYS A 24 -3.84 -3.41 -7.38
N ARG A 25 -4.77 -2.47 -7.26
CA ARG A 25 -4.97 -1.67 -6.05
C ARG A 25 -6.44 -1.59 -5.68
N GLN A 26 -6.73 -1.75 -4.39
CA GLN A 26 -8.02 -1.42 -3.81
C GLN A 26 -7.79 -0.43 -2.66
N VAL A 27 -8.50 0.70 -2.71
CA VAL A 27 -8.55 1.62 -1.57
C VAL A 27 -9.69 1.16 -0.68
N LEU A 28 -9.36 0.84 0.57
CA LEU A 28 -10.33 0.39 1.57
C LEU A 28 -10.72 1.55 2.48
N SER A 29 -10.96 1.31 3.76
CA SER A 29 -11.41 2.35 4.68
C SER A 29 -10.36 3.43 4.89
N TYR A 30 -10.80 4.66 5.03
CA TYR A 30 -9.91 5.79 5.29
C TYR A 30 -10.63 6.89 6.08
N SER A 31 -9.82 7.72 6.73
CA SER A 31 -10.21 9.01 7.31
C SER A 31 -9.17 10.04 6.85
N ASP A 32 -9.22 11.23 7.38
CA ASP A 32 -8.20 12.24 7.05
C ASP A 32 -6.80 11.83 7.51
N GLN A 33 -6.70 10.98 8.54
CA GLN A 33 -5.44 10.62 9.19
C GLN A 33 -4.91 9.24 8.81
N LEU A 34 -5.75 8.36 8.30
CA LEU A 34 -5.42 6.97 8.04
C LEU A 34 -6.05 6.49 6.74
N MET A 35 -5.34 5.62 6.03
CA MET A 35 -5.89 4.97 4.84
C MET A 35 -5.34 3.56 4.74
N LEU A 36 -6.24 2.60 4.53
CA LEU A 36 -5.86 1.22 4.25
C LEU A 36 -5.99 0.95 2.76
N VAL A 37 -4.91 0.43 2.17
CA VAL A 37 -4.84 0.07 0.75
C VAL A 37 -4.38 -1.37 0.63
N ARG A 38 -5.02 -2.12 -0.26
CA ARG A 38 -4.60 -3.48 -0.61
C ARG A 38 -3.99 -3.47 -1.99
N HIS A 39 -2.80 -4.06 -2.11
CA HIS A 39 -2.13 -4.24 -3.39
C HIS A 39 -1.95 -5.72 -3.71
N TYR A 40 -2.07 -6.03 -4.98
CA TYR A 40 -1.72 -7.34 -5.54
C TYR A 40 -0.63 -7.12 -6.58
N PHE A 41 0.43 -7.92 -6.49
CA PHE A 41 1.55 -7.87 -7.43
C PHE A 41 1.72 -9.22 -8.10
N GLU A 42 1.86 -9.22 -9.41
CA GLU A 42 2.29 -10.42 -10.13
C GLU A 42 3.78 -10.66 -9.88
N GLN A 43 4.20 -11.92 -9.94
CA GLN A 43 5.62 -12.26 -9.88
C GLN A 43 6.38 -11.49 -10.96
N GLY A 44 7.50 -10.89 -10.59
CA GLY A 44 8.32 -10.12 -11.51
C GLY A 44 7.93 -8.65 -11.67
N TRP A 45 6.83 -8.21 -11.05
CA TRP A 45 6.50 -6.79 -11.05
C TRP A 45 7.61 -5.98 -10.38
N VAL A 46 7.97 -4.84 -10.99
CA VAL A 46 8.96 -3.90 -10.45
C VAL A 46 8.33 -2.52 -10.42
N GLY A 47 8.20 -1.95 -9.22
CA GLY A 47 7.69 -0.60 -9.04
C GLY A 47 8.75 0.45 -9.29
N ALA A 48 8.31 1.66 -9.57
CA ALA A 48 9.22 2.80 -9.70
C ALA A 48 9.77 3.20 -8.33
N ARG A 49 11.03 3.66 -8.31
CA ARG A 49 11.60 4.28 -7.11
C ARG A 49 10.90 5.62 -6.90
N HIS A 50 10.43 5.86 -5.67
CA HIS A 50 9.67 7.07 -5.37
C HIS A 50 9.75 7.43 -3.89
N SER A 51 9.26 8.61 -3.57
CA SER A 51 9.03 9.05 -2.19
C SER A 51 7.70 9.80 -2.13
N HIS A 52 7.15 9.89 -0.94
CA HIS A 52 5.94 10.66 -0.66
C HIS A 52 6.00 11.16 0.80
N PRO A 53 5.28 12.23 1.14
CA PRO A 53 5.33 12.77 2.51
C PRO A 53 4.68 11.88 3.55
N HIS A 54 3.90 10.89 3.14
CA HIS A 54 3.17 9.99 4.02
C HIS A 54 4.09 8.96 4.67
N HIS A 55 3.83 8.61 5.94
CA HIS A 55 4.37 7.40 6.52
C HIS A 55 3.60 6.20 5.97
N GLN A 56 4.27 5.08 5.81
CA GLN A 56 3.68 3.89 5.22
C GLN A 56 4.08 2.66 6.03
N LEU A 57 3.08 1.96 6.56
CA LEU A 57 3.24 0.66 7.21
C LEU A 57 2.82 -0.40 6.19
N VAL A 58 3.67 -1.39 5.97
CA VAL A 58 3.43 -2.46 5.02
C VAL A 58 3.40 -3.80 5.74
N TYR A 59 2.38 -4.59 5.44
CA TYR A 59 2.23 -5.96 5.93
C TYR A 59 2.05 -6.89 4.74
N VAL A 60 2.91 -7.89 4.60
CA VAL A 60 2.82 -8.87 3.52
C VAL A 60 1.89 -9.99 3.95
N MET A 61 0.75 -10.13 3.28
CA MET A 61 -0.24 -11.18 3.56
C MET A 61 0.16 -12.51 2.94
N SER A 62 0.67 -12.47 1.71
CA SER A 62 1.12 -13.66 0.98
C SER A 62 2.22 -13.30 0.00
N GLY A 63 3.03 -14.29 -0.35
CA GLY A 63 4.12 -14.11 -1.30
C GLY A 63 5.39 -13.55 -0.67
N ALA A 64 6.18 -12.86 -1.49
CA ALA A 64 7.43 -12.23 -1.06
C ALA A 64 7.75 -11.05 -1.96
N ILE A 65 8.15 -9.94 -1.36
CA ILE A 65 8.58 -8.74 -2.07
C ILE A 65 10.01 -8.38 -1.64
N ARG A 66 10.75 -7.77 -2.54
CA ARG A 66 12.05 -7.18 -2.24
C ARG A 66 11.88 -5.68 -2.15
N VAL A 67 12.41 -5.07 -1.10
CA VAL A 67 12.27 -3.65 -0.84
C VAL A 67 13.63 -3.01 -0.70
N ASP A 68 13.81 -1.88 -1.35
CA ASP A 68 14.97 -1.00 -1.20
C ASP A 68 14.47 0.28 -0.53
N VAL A 69 14.92 0.52 0.69
CA VAL A 69 14.61 1.75 1.44
C VAL A 69 15.91 2.49 1.66
N ASP A 70 16.07 3.59 0.95
CA ASP A 70 17.26 4.47 1.03
C ASP A 70 18.58 3.68 0.91
N GLY A 71 18.61 2.73 -0.05
CA GLY A 71 19.78 1.90 -0.32
C GLY A 71 19.89 0.63 0.52
N ARG A 72 19.05 0.45 1.51
CA ARG A 72 18.99 -0.78 2.30
C ARG A 72 17.99 -1.74 1.65
N VAL A 73 18.48 -2.91 1.24
CA VAL A 73 17.68 -3.91 0.53
C VAL A 73 17.37 -5.08 1.45
N PHE A 74 16.11 -5.51 1.46
CA PHE A 74 15.67 -6.65 2.26
C PHE A 74 14.46 -7.33 1.62
N ASP A 75 14.27 -8.61 1.92
CA ASP A 75 13.12 -9.38 1.46
C ASP A 75 12.10 -9.49 2.57
N VAL A 76 10.84 -9.25 2.22
CA VAL A 76 9.70 -9.27 3.14
C VAL A 76 8.78 -10.38 2.69
N ARG A 77 8.53 -11.35 3.58
CA ARG A 77 7.73 -12.53 3.28
C ARG A 77 6.41 -12.49 4.04
N ALA A 78 5.50 -13.40 3.72
CA ALA A 78 4.19 -13.48 4.38
C ALA A 78 4.33 -13.41 5.90
N GLY A 79 3.60 -12.48 6.52
CA GLY A 79 3.63 -12.22 7.96
C GLY A 79 4.64 -11.18 8.41
N ASP A 80 5.56 -10.79 7.54
CA ASP A 80 6.55 -9.76 7.86
C ASP A 80 5.98 -8.36 7.58
N SER A 81 6.57 -7.36 8.24
CA SER A 81 6.15 -5.97 8.08
C SER A 81 7.34 -5.01 8.15
N PHE A 82 7.15 -3.82 7.61
CA PHE A 82 8.12 -2.75 7.71
C PHE A 82 7.43 -1.39 7.65
N VAL A 83 8.15 -0.35 8.05
CA VAL A 83 7.69 1.04 7.99
C VAL A 83 8.66 1.86 7.14
N VAL A 84 8.11 2.71 6.28
CA VAL A 84 8.86 3.73 5.58
C VAL A 84 8.40 5.08 6.09
N ASP A 85 9.31 5.87 6.65
CA ASP A 85 9.00 7.21 7.11
C ASP A 85 8.75 8.16 5.92
N GLY A 86 7.95 9.18 6.18
CA GLY A 86 7.64 10.19 5.16
C GLY A 86 8.90 10.80 4.56
N GLY A 87 8.92 10.95 3.25
CA GLY A 87 10.02 11.55 2.50
C GLY A 87 11.16 10.60 2.16
N VAL A 88 11.18 9.40 2.70
CA VAL A 88 12.25 8.43 2.43
C VAL A 88 12.01 7.73 1.10
N GLU A 89 13.02 7.73 0.25
CA GLU A 89 12.95 7.09 -1.07
C GLU A 89 12.93 5.56 -0.94
N HIS A 90 12.03 4.93 -1.68
CA HIS A 90 11.90 3.47 -1.63
C HIS A 90 11.40 2.90 -2.95
N GLN A 91 11.62 1.60 -3.12
CA GLN A 91 11.21 0.83 -4.29
C GLN A 91 10.88 -0.60 -3.85
N ALA A 92 9.84 -1.17 -4.44
CA ALA A 92 9.46 -2.55 -4.20
C ALA A 92 9.40 -3.33 -5.52
N SER A 93 9.69 -4.62 -5.44
CA SER A 93 9.49 -5.56 -6.54
C SER A 93 8.95 -6.88 -5.98
N ALA A 94 8.20 -7.61 -6.79
CA ALA A 94 7.60 -8.86 -6.37
C ALA A 94 8.46 -10.05 -6.79
N LEU A 95 9.01 -10.76 -5.80
CA LEU A 95 9.75 -11.99 -6.03
C LEU A 95 8.81 -13.14 -6.38
N GLU A 96 7.59 -13.09 -5.82
CA GLU A 96 6.51 -14.03 -6.06
C GLU A 96 5.23 -13.22 -6.22
N ALA A 97 4.17 -13.85 -6.74
CA ALA A 97 2.84 -13.24 -6.69
C ALA A 97 2.51 -12.92 -5.23
N SER A 98 2.14 -11.69 -4.95
CA SER A 98 2.04 -11.20 -3.56
C SER A 98 0.78 -10.38 -3.34
N GLU A 99 0.28 -10.45 -2.10
CA GLU A 99 -0.78 -9.60 -1.59
C GLU A 99 -0.25 -8.85 -0.38
N VAL A 100 -0.45 -7.53 -0.38
CA VAL A 100 0.16 -6.62 0.59
C VAL A 100 -0.89 -5.65 1.09
N LEU A 101 -0.86 -5.36 2.40
CA LEU A 101 -1.65 -4.27 2.99
C LEU A 101 -0.73 -3.10 3.30
N ASP A 102 -1.17 -1.91 2.93
CA ASP A 102 -0.47 -0.65 3.19
C ASP A 102 -1.36 0.25 4.04
N VAL A 103 -0.80 0.78 5.12
CA VAL A 103 -1.45 1.82 5.93
C VAL A 103 -0.67 3.12 5.73
N PHE A 104 -1.36 4.15 5.26
CA PHE A 104 -0.78 5.48 5.07
C PHE A 104 -1.27 6.45 6.14
N THR A 105 -0.38 7.34 6.58
CA THR A 105 -0.71 8.46 7.46
C THR A 105 0.02 9.72 7.02
N PRO A 106 -0.65 10.86 6.81
CA PRO A 106 -2.11 11.00 6.71
C PRO A 106 -2.65 10.33 5.44
N VAL A 107 -3.93 10.54 5.17
CA VAL A 107 -4.57 9.99 3.97
C VAL A 107 -3.85 10.43 2.70
N ARG A 108 -3.72 9.52 1.73
CA ARG A 108 -3.20 9.87 0.41
C ARG A 108 -4.31 10.48 -0.44
N GLU A 109 -4.19 11.77 -0.73
CA GLU A 109 -5.19 12.49 -1.51
C GLU A 109 -5.32 11.94 -2.93
N ASP A 110 -4.22 11.53 -3.55
CA ASP A 110 -4.22 10.94 -4.88
C ASP A 110 -5.02 9.63 -4.92
N TYR A 111 -4.98 8.83 -3.85
CA TYR A 111 -5.78 7.60 -3.76
C TYR A 111 -7.22 7.90 -3.38
N ARG A 112 -7.44 8.86 -2.48
CA ARG A 112 -8.80 9.27 -2.09
C ARG A 112 -9.61 9.74 -3.30
N GLU A 113 -8.99 10.47 -4.22
CA GLU A 113 -9.66 10.94 -5.43
C GLU A 113 -10.17 9.80 -6.32
N LEU A 114 -9.54 8.62 -6.27
CA LEU A 114 -9.95 7.45 -7.05
C LEU A 114 -11.31 6.89 -6.62
N VAL A 115 -11.71 7.12 -5.36
CA VAL A 115 -12.88 6.49 -4.73
C VAL A 115 -13.93 7.50 -4.25
N LYS A 116 -13.78 8.74 -4.63
CA LYS A 116 -14.81 9.76 -4.36
C LYS A 116 -16.01 9.60 -5.25
#